data_991f04e5ca23439fef01eea64cdc6992
#
_entry.id   991f04e5ca23439fef01eea64cdc6992
#
_cell.length_a   1.000
_cell.length_b   1.000
_cell.length_c   1.000
_cell.angle_alpha   90.00
_cell.angle_beta   90.00
_cell.angle_gamma   90.00
#
_symmetry.space_group_name_H-M   'P 1'
#
loop_
_entity.id
_entity.type
_entity.pdbx_description
1 polymer ?
#
loop_
_entity_poly.entity_id
_entity_poly.type
_entity_poly.pdbx_seq_one_letter_code
_entity_poly.pdbx_strand_id
1 'polypeptide(L)'
;MRLVQFVTRDEQRAVARVDETDSILEILNDTRSVYELSMDVIAAGEDLEAVVGGRVGARTEDLDAVIAEKRILPPLDHPDPAHCLVTGTGLTHLGSAESRDQMHRKMAEEGEAALSDSMKMFKWGLEGGKPPTGETGVAPEWFYKGDGSIVVPPEQPLSMPAFAEDGGEEPEVAGLYVVGEDDTPFRVGFALGNEFSDHVFERRNYLYLAHSKLRRCSFGPELLVGDLPADICGTSRILRGGETVWETEFRSGEANMSHSIANLEHHHFKYAQHRRPGDVHVHFFGAANLSFTDGIRVRPGQVFEISAPAFGRPLRNALAVDPPSETVVRSL
;
A
#
# COMPACT_ATOMS: atom_id res chain seq x y z
N MET A 1 9.63 11.71 -10.04
CA MET A 1 8.71 12.83 -9.72
C MET A 1 7.73 12.40 -8.65
N ARG A 2 7.21 13.34 -7.79
CA ARG A 2 6.20 12.98 -6.78
C ARG A 2 4.97 13.87 -6.93
N LEU A 3 3.78 13.28 -6.78
CA LEU A 3 2.49 13.95 -6.82
C LEU A 3 1.78 13.83 -5.48
N VAL A 4 0.99 14.85 -5.17
CA VAL A 4 0.13 14.89 -3.97
C VAL A 4 -1.28 15.27 -4.38
N GLN A 5 -2.27 14.54 -3.85
CA GLN A 5 -3.67 14.84 -4.00
C GLN A 5 -4.19 15.40 -2.68
N PHE A 6 -4.90 16.52 -2.73
CA PHE A 6 -5.34 17.19 -1.50
C PHE A 6 -6.57 18.09 -1.73
N VAL A 7 -7.12 18.61 -0.64
CA VAL A 7 -8.20 19.61 -0.67
C VAL A 7 -7.60 20.99 -0.39
N THR A 8 -7.83 21.94 -1.28
CA THR A 8 -7.42 23.35 -1.09
C THR A 8 -8.21 24.01 0.05
N ARG A 9 -7.77 25.18 0.50
CA ARG A 9 -8.52 25.96 1.53
C ARG A 9 -9.90 26.42 1.05
N ASP A 10 -10.13 26.46 -0.26
CA ASP A 10 -11.44 26.75 -0.87
C ASP A 10 -12.28 25.48 -1.07
N GLU A 11 -11.94 24.40 -0.38
CA GLU A 11 -12.64 23.10 -0.40
C GLU A 11 -12.70 22.43 -1.79
N GLN A 12 -11.74 22.72 -2.67
CA GLN A 12 -11.64 22.10 -3.99
C GLN A 12 -10.56 21.01 -3.97
N ARG A 13 -10.81 19.89 -4.65
CA ARG A 13 -9.78 18.88 -4.89
C ARG A 13 -8.73 19.44 -5.86
N ALA A 14 -7.49 19.12 -5.60
CA ALA A 14 -6.36 19.51 -6.44
C ALA A 14 -5.30 18.40 -6.45
N VAL A 15 -4.53 18.37 -7.52
CA VAL A 15 -3.30 17.60 -7.64
C VAL A 15 -2.15 18.59 -7.76
N ALA A 16 -1.05 18.30 -7.10
CA ALA A 16 0.16 19.11 -7.20
C ALA A 16 1.40 18.22 -7.36
N ARG A 17 2.39 18.76 -8.04
CA ARG A 17 3.75 18.22 -8.06
C ARG A 17 4.50 18.75 -6.83
N VAL A 18 5.25 17.87 -6.17
CA VAL A 18 6.20 18.30 -5.13
C VAL A 18 7.42 18.89 -5.82
N ASP A 19 7.83 20.07 -5.38
CA ASP A 19 8.98 20.79 -5.94
C ASP A 19 10.33 20.14 -5.56
N GLU A 20 11.43 20.67 -6.11
CA GLU A 20 12.78 20.17 -5.85
C GLU A 20 13.25 20.40 -4.41
N THR A 21 12.62 21.29 -3.67
CA THR A 21 12.95 21.56 -2.24
C THR A 21 12.20 20.64 -1.28
N ASP A 22 11.34 19.76 -1.78
CA ASP A 22 10.47 18.86 -1.01
C ASP A 22 9.52 19.58 -0.04
N SER A 23 9.19 20.84 -0.30
CA SER A 23 8.41 21.66 0.62
C SER A 23 7.18 22.30 0.00
N ILE A 24 7.21 22.56 -1.30
CA ILE A 24 6.18 23.29 -2.01
C ILE A 24 5.40 22.37 -2.94
N LEU A 25 4.09 22.49 -2.88
CA LEU A 25 3.15 21.88 -3.80
C LEU A 25 2.88 22.85 -4.97
N GLU A 26 3.33 22.50 -6.16
CA GLU A 26 3.02 23.22 -7.39
C GLU A 26 1.73 22.67 -7.98
N ILE A 27 0.63 23.41 -7.82
CA ILE A 27 -0.72 22.96 -8.20
C ILE A 27 -0.84 22.85 -9.72
N LEU A 28 -1.34 21.70 -10.19
CA LEU A 28 -1.62 21.48 -11.60
C LEU A 28 -2.91 22.22 -12.02
N ASN A 29 -2.85 22.89 -13.18
CA ASN A 29 -4.04 23.50 -13.77
C ASN A 29 -5.00 22.41 -14.25
N ASP A 30 -6.30 22.67 -14.14
CA ASP A 30 -7.38 21.84 -14.68
C ASP A 30 -7.30 20.35 -14.29
N THR A 31 -6.75 20.07 -13.08
CA THR A 31 -6.53 18.71 -12.60
C THR A 31 -7.06 18.54 -11.17
N ARG A 32 -8.13 17.76 -11.00
CA ARG A 32 -8.81 17.57 -9.70
C ARG A 32 -8.43 16.27 -9.01
N SER A 33 -8.05 15.26 -9.78
CA SER A 33 -7.64 13.96 -9.25
C SER A 33 -6.54 13.33 -10.11
N VAL A 34 -5.75 12.47 -9.47
CA VAL A 34 -4.75 11.66 -10.19
C VAL A 34 -5.44 10.65 -11.10
N TYR A 35 -6.65 10.18 -10.74
CA TYR A 35 -7.46 9.32 -11.60
C TYR A 35 -7.81 10.01 -12.93
N GLU A 36 -8.43 11.21 -12.88
CA GLU A 36 -8.75 11.97 -14.11
C GLU A 36 -7.50 12.25 -14.93
N LEU A 37 -6.42 12.69 -14.29
CA LEU A 37 -5.13 12.91 -14.95
C LEU A 37 -4.63 11.66 -15.67
N SER A 38 -4.69 10.50 -15.02
CA SER A 38 -4.25 9.22 -15.59
C SER A 38 -5.11 8.81 -16.79
N MET A 39 -6.43 8.96 -16.70
CA MET A 39 -7.33 8.66 -17.82
C MET A 39 -7.08 9.59 -19.02
N ASP A 40 -6.85 10.89 -18.78
CA ASP A 40 -6.48 11.84 -19.86
C ASP A 40 -5.18 11.41 -20.57
N VAL A 41 -4.15 11.07 -19.78
CA VAL A 41 -2.83 10.64 -20.29
C VAL A 41 -2.96 9.35 -21.12
N ILE A 42 -3.72 8.37 -20.62
CA ILE A 42 -3.97 7.10 -21.32
C ILE A 42 -4.70 7.36 -22.63
N ALA A 43 -5.77 8.17 -22.61
CA ALA A 43 -6.56 8.47 -23.80
C ALA A 43 -5.76 9.25 -24.87
N ALA A 44 -4.83 10.11 -24.44
CA ALA A 44 -3.95 10.86 -25.35
C ALA A 44 -2.75 10.03 -25.83
N GLY A 45 -2.41 8.93 -25.18
CA GLY A 45 -1.19 8.16 -25.44
C GLY A 45 0.09 8.94 -25.14
N GLU A 46 0.03 9.81 -24.12
CA GLU A 46 1.13 10.69 -23.71
C GLU A 46 1.88 10.13 -22.50
N ASP A 47 3.01 10.75 -22.18
CA ASP A 47 3.78 10.46 -20.98
C ASP A 47 3.28 11.27 -19.78
N LEU A 48 3.06 10.59 -18.63
CA LEU A 48 2.52 11.22 -17.43
C LEU A 48 3.42 12.37 -16.91
N GLU A 49 4.73 12.18 -16.90
CA GLU A 49 5.67 13.22 -16.42
C GLU A 49 5.66 14.45 -17.33
N ALA A 50 5.57 14.24 -18.64
CA ALA A 50 5.48 15.32 -19.63
C ALA A 50 4.18 16.11 -19.46
N VAL A 51 3.03 15.43 -19.30
CA VAL A 51 1.72 16.08 -19.10
C VAL A 51 1.70 16.85 -17.76
N VAL A 52 2.21 16.27 -16.68
CA VAL A 52 2.34 16.95 -15.39
C VAL A 52 3.19 18.22 -15.54
N GLY A 53 4.35 18.12 -16.20
CA GLY A 53 5.23 19.29 -16.45
C GLY A 53 4.53 20.41 -17.21
N GLY A 54 3.68 20.07 -18.18
CA GLY A 54 2.89 21.03 -18.95
C GLY A 54 1.70 21.64 -18.22
N ARG A 55 1.20 20.98 -17.15
CA ARG A 55 0.06 21.45 -16.34
C ARG A 55 0.47 22.22 -15.09
N VAL A 56 1.74 22.30 -14.73
CA VAL A 56 2.19 23.06 -13.54
C VAL A 56 1.72 24.51 -13.65
N GLY A 57 0.95 24.95 -12.65
CA GLY A 57 0.40 26.29 -12.56
C GLY A 57 1.25 27.23 -11.70
N ALA A 58 0.80 28.49 -11.59
CA ALA A 58 1.43 29.49 -10.75
C ALA A 58 0.97 29.40 -9.26
N ARG A 59 -0.04 28.59 -8.96
CA ARG A 59 -0.55 28.43 -7.59
C ARG A 59 0.28 27.41 -6.85
N THR A 60 0.62 27.75 -5.61
CA THR A 60 1.39 26.86 -4.74
C THR A 60 0.78 26.78 -3.35
N GLU A 61 1.04 25.68 -2.64
CA GLU A 61 0.78 25.53 -1.20
C GLU A 61 1.99 24.91 -0.50
N ASP A 62 2.09 25.12 0.80
CA ASP A 62 3.12 24.48 1.64
C ASP A 62 2.66 23.06 1.98
N LEU A 63 3.51 22.07 1.69
CA LEU A 63 3.19 20.65 1.89
C LEU A 63 2.98 20.30 3.35
N ASP A 64 3.83 20.82 4.24
CA ASP A 64 3.74 20.53 5.67
C ASP A 64 2.48 21.17 6.28
N ALA A 65 2.06 22.34 5.78
CA ALA A 65 0.80 22.95 6.18
C ALA A 65 -0.42 22.13 5.71
N VAL A 66 -0.40 21.62 4.47
CA VAL A 66 -1.47 20.74 3.96
C VAL A 66 -1.62 19.48 4.81
N ILE A 67 -0.49 18.87 5.21
CA ILE A 67 -0.46 17.69 6.08
C ILE A 67 -0.97 18.05 7.49
N ALA A 68 -0.47 19.10 8.10
CA ALA A 68 -0.84 19.53 9.45
C ALA A 68 -2.34 19.91 9.55
N GLU A 69 -2.88 20.51 8.50
CA GLU A 69 -4.31 20.85 8.36
C GLU A 69 -5.17 19.63 7.97
N LYS A 70 -4.57 18.44 7.78
CA LYS A 70 -5.23 17.16 7.39
C LYS A 70 -6.05 17.28 6.10
N ARG A 71 -5.55 18.05 5.16
CA ARG A 71 -6.17 18.26 3.84
C ARG A 71 -5.66 17.28 2.78
N ILE A 72 -4.71 16.41 3.15
CA ILE A 72 -4.13 15.37 2.29
C ILE A 72 -5.18 14.31 1.97
N LEU A 73 -5.18 13.83 0.73
CA LEU A 73 -6.03 12.73 0.25
C LEU A 73 -5.15 11.52 -0.10
N PRO A 74 -5.74 10.32 -0.27
CA PRO A 74 -5.01 9.21 -0.89
C PRO A 74 -4.46 9.65 -2.25
N PRO A 75 -3.22 9.29 -2.62
CA PRO A 75 -2.62 9.76 -3.86
C PRO A 75 -3.29 9.25 -5.15
N LEU A 76 -4.13 8.24 -5.04
CA LEU A 76 -5.04 7.77 -6.10
C LEU A 76 -6.30 7.24 -5.45
N ASP A 77 -7.45 7.66 -5.96
CA ASP A 77 -8.77 7.15 -5.60
C ASP A 77 -9.71 7.19 -6.81
N HIS A 78 -10.82 6.47 -6.77
CA HIS A 78 -11.86 6.49 -7.79
C HIS A 78 -13.07 7.29 -7.30
N PRO A 79 -13.78 8.06 -8.17
CA PRO A 79 -15.00 8.80 -7.79
C PRO A 79 -16.10 7.91 -7.20
N ASP A 80 -16.21 6.65 -7.66
CA ASP A 80 -17.02 5.60 -7.07
C ASP A 80 -16.10 4.58 -6.36
N PRO A 81 -16.11 4.51 -5.02
CA PRO A 81 -15.24 3.59 -4.27
C PRO A 81 -15.38 2.12 -4.67
N ALA A 82 -16.54 1.69 -5.19
CA ALA A 82 -16.76 0.32 -5.65
C ALA A 82 -15.89 -0.07 -6.87
N HIS A 83 -15.37 0.94 -7.58
CA HIS A 83 -14.45 0.78 -8.71
C HIS A 83 -12.96 0.95 -8.33
N CYS A 84 -12.63 0.90 -7.05
CA CYS A 84 -11.27 0.86 -6.55
C CYS A 84 -11.06 -0.46 -5.79
N LEU A 85 -10.30 -1.39 -6.37
CA LEU A 85 -10.00 -2.67 -5.73
C LEU A 85 -8.73 -2.55 -4.90
N VAL A 86 -8.82 -2.93 -3.62
CA VAL A 86 -7.68 -2.98 -2.71
C VAL A 86 -7.32 -4.43 -2.43
N THR A 87 -6.10 -4.80 -2.76
CA THR A 87 -5.59 -6.16 -2.69
C THR A 87 -4.16 -6.17 -2.17
N GLY A 88 -3.64 -7.33 -1.83
CA GLY A 88 -2.23 -7.45 -1.47
C GLY A 88 -1.68 -8.84 -1.73
N THR A 89 -0.36 -8.93 -1.60
CA THR A 89 0.40 -10.18 -1.61
C THR A 89 1.19 -10.29 -0.32
N GLY A 90 1.28 -11.50 0.23
CA GLY A 90 2.10 -11.82 1.40
C GLY A 90 3.29 -12.70 1.04
N LEU A 91 4.19 -12.88 2.02
CA LEU A 91 5.35 -13.78 1.92
C LEU A 91 6.30 -13.45 0.76
N THR A 92 6.31 -12.19 0.32
CA THR A 92 7.04 -11.70 -0.85
C THR A 92 8.39 -11.09 -0.52
N HIS A 93 8.68 -10.79 0.75
CA HIS A 93 9.90 -10.14 1.20
C HIS A 93 10.89 -11.12 1.81
N LEU A 94 12.18 -10.88 1.63
CA LEU A 94 13.25 -11.79 2.07
C LEU A 94 13.38 -11.86 3.60
N GLY A 95 12.73 -10.97 4.33
CA GLY A 95 12.76 -10.91 5.78
C GLY A 95 14.14 -10.55 6.35
N SER A 96 14.30 -10.69 7.65
CA SER A 96 15.62 -10.65 8.27
C SER A 96 16.45 -11.88 7.85
N ALA A 97 17.78 -11.74 7.82
CA ALA A 97 18.69 -12.86 7.56
C ALA A 97 18.42 -14.02 8.54
N GLU A 98 18.02 -13.70 9.75
CA GLU A 98 17.70 -14.64 10.82
C GLU A 98 16.46 -15.49 10.52
N SER A 99 15.39 -14.89 9.99
CA SER A 99 14.18 -15.63 9.57
C SER A 99 14.50 -16.62 8.43
N ARG A 100 15.36 -16.21 7.49
CA ARG A 100 15.83 -17.05 6.39
C ARG A 100 16.67 -18.21 6.90
N ASP A 101 17.61 -17.95 7.81
CA ASP A 101 18.48 -18.98 8.41
C ASP A 101 17.69 -19.98 9.26
N GLN A 102 16.66 -19.53 9.97
CA GLN A 102 15.75 -20.43 10.71
C GLN A 102 14.98 -21.35 9.75
N MET A 103 14.48 -20.82 8.64
CA MET A 103 13.80 -21.60 7.60
C MET A 103 14.74 -22.65 7.00
N HIS A 104 15.95 -22.26 6.62
CA HIS A 104 16.95 -23.18 6.03
C HIS A 104 17.37 -24.29 7.01
N ARG A 105 17.57 -23.96 8.29
CA ARG A 105 17.85 -24.96 9.34
C ARG A 105 16.71 -25.96 9.46
N LYS A 106 15.46 -25.47 9.54
CA LYS A 106 14.28 -26.34 9.64
C LYS A 106 14.10 -27.25 8.44
N MET A 107 14.36 -26.75 7.23
CA MET A 107 14.35 -27.55 6.01
C MET A 107 15.44 -28.64 6.02
N ALA A 108 16.64 -28.33 6.50
CA ALA A 108 17.76 -29.29 6.57
C ALA A 108 17.54 -30.36 7.64
N GLU A 109 16.90 -30.03 8.76
CA GLU A 109 16.70 -30.94 9.89
C GLU A 109 15.47 -31.85 9.73
N GLU A 110 14.35 -31.30 9.25
CA GLU A 110 13.04 -31.98 9.25
C GLU A 110 12.54 -32.38 7.87
N GLY A 111 13.18 -31.90 6.81
CA GLY A 111 12.77 -32.13 5.42
C GLY A 111 11.59 -31.24 4.97
N GLU A 112 11.33 -31.23 3.66
CA GLU A 112 10.31 -30.37 3.03
C GLU A 112 8.87 -30.70 3.46
N ALA A 113 8.59 -31.95 3.80
CA ALA A 113 7.28 -32.40 4.25
C ALA A 113 6.86 -31.80 5.60
N ALA A 114 7.81 -31.32 6.41
CA ALA A 114 7.58 -30.70 7.70
C ALA A 114 7.32 -29.20 7.64
N LEU A 115 7.46 -28.56 6.45
CA LEU A 115 7.22 -27.15 6.27
C LEU A 115 5.72 -26.83 6.38
N SER A 116 5.38 -25.73 7.05
CA SER A 116 4.03 -25.15 6.98
C SER A 116 3.73 -24.66 5.55
N ASP A 117 2.46 -24.49 5.21
CA ASP A 117 2.10 -24.02 3.88
C ASP A 117 2.64 -22.62 3.59
N SER A 118 2.68 -21.72 4.58
CA SER A 118 3.33 -20.41 4.44
C SER A 118 4.83 -20.53 4.12
N MET A 119 5.53 -21.46 4.76
CA MET A 119 6.96 -21.70 4.48
C MET A 119 7.18 -22.28 3.08
N LYS A 120 6.27 -23.16 2.61
CA LYS A 120 6.31 -23.68 1.23
C LYS A 120 6.08 -22.54 0.22
N MET A 121 5.08 -21.69 0.45
CA MET A 121 4.81 -20.53 -0.41
C MET A 121 6.02 -19.60 -0.49
N PHE A 122 6.65 -19.29 0.64
CA PHE A 122 7.86 -18.45 0.67
C PHE A 122 9.02 -19.12 -0.08
N LYS A 123 9.24 -20.43 0.10
CA LYS A 123 10.24 -21.20 -0.64
C LYS A 123 10.01 -21.12 -2.15
N TRP A 124 8.79 -21.37 -2.61
CA TRP A 124 8.45 -21.28 -4.03
C TRP A 124 8.69 -19.87 -4.59
N GLY A 125 8.41 -18.82 -3.80
CA GLY A 125 8.75 -17.44 -4.14
C GLY A 125 10.25 -17.25 -4.36
N LEU A 126 11.10 -17.79 -3.46
CA LEU A 126 12.55 -17.73 -3.59
C LEU A 126 13.06 -18.46 -4.85
N GLU A 127 12.45 -19.59 -5.20
CA GLU A 127 12.87 -20.45 -6.31
C GLU A 127 12.35 -20.00 -7.68
N GLY A 128 11.15 -19.38 -7.71
CA GLY A 128 10.47 -19.10 -8.97
C GLY A 128 9.69 -17.77 -9.03
N GLY A 129 9.82 -16.88 -8.04
CA GLY A 129 9.11 -15.62 -8.02
C GLY A 129 9.72 -14.51 -8.88
N LYS A 130 10.97 -14.70 -9.35
CA LYS A 130 11.67 -13.79 -10.27
C LYS A 130 12.04 -14.52 -11.56
N PRO A 131 11.06 -14.79 -12.42
CA PRO A 131 11.30 -15.47 -13.70
C PRO A 131 12.12 -14.57 -14.64
N PRO A 132 12.76 -15.15 -15.69
CA PRO A 132 13.30 -14.36 -16.80
C PRO A 132 12.24 -13.45 -17.42
N THR A 133 12.69 -12.34 -18.01
CA THR A 133 11.79 -11.38 -18.69
C THR A 133 10.91 -12.09 -19.73
N GLY A 134 9.60 -11.87 -19.63
CA GLY A 134 8.61 -12.48 -20.54
C GLY A 134 8.10 -13.86 -20.12
N GLU A 135 8.64 -14.41 -19.02
CA GLU A 135 8.13 -15.66 -18.45
C GLU A 135 7.25 -15.38 -17.21
N THR A 136 6.37 -16.32 -16.90
CA THR A 136 5.53 -16.28 -15.70
C THR A 136 6.14 -17.13 -14.61
N GLY A 137 6.36 -16.54 -13.45
CA GLY A 137 6.85 -17.24 -12.27
C GLY A 137 5.74 -17.88 -11.43
N VAL A 138 6.11 -18.33 -10.24
CA VAL A 138 5.15 -18.91 -9.29
C VAL A 138 4.16 -17.85 -8.80
N ALA A 139 2.93 -18.28 -8.51
CA ALA A 139 1.91 -17.41 -7.93
C ALA A 139 2.28 -17.04 -6.48
N PRO A 140 2.17 -15.76 -6.09
CA PRO A 140 2.33 -15.34 -4.70
C PRO A 140 1.12 -15.75 -3.85
N GLU A 141 1.24 -15.65 -2.53
CA GLU A 141 0.08 -15.47 -1.68
C GLU A 141 -0.64 -14.18 -2.10
N TRP A 142 -1.97 -14.24 -2.24
CA TRP A 142 -2.76 -13.11 -2.69
C TRP A 142 -4.05 -13.00 -1.88
N PHE A 143 -4.49 -11.79 -1.56
CA PHE A 143 -5.74 -11.57 -0.85
C PHE A 143 -6.45 -10.31 -1.35
N TYR A 144 -7.78 -10.32 -1.22
CA TYR A 144 -8.64 -9.16 -1.36
C TYR A 144 -8.83 -8.49 0.00
N LYS A 145 -8.61 -7.19 0.07
CA LYS A 145 -8.74 -6.41 1.31
C LYS A 145 -10.07 -5.66 1.40
N GLY A 146 -10.55 -5.18 0.28
CA GLY A 146 -11.78 -4.41 0.18
C GLY A 146 -11.82 -3.54 -1.07
N ASP A 147 -12.78 -2.63 -1.12
CA ASP A 147 -12.88 -1.59 -2.13
C ASP A 147 -12.37 -0.24 -1.60
N GLY A 148 -12.49 0.82 -2.40
CA GLY A 148 -12.02 2.16 -2.03
C GLY A 148 -12.65 2.73 -0.75
N SER A 149 -13.77 2.17 -0.27
CA SER A 149 -14.42 2.63 0.96
C SER A 149 -13.63 2.32 2.24
N ILE A 150 -12.68 1.38 2.16
CA ILE A 150 -11.79 1.04 3.29
C ILE A 150 -10.55 1.92 3.34
N VAL A 151 -10.27 2.72 2.31
CA VAL A 151 -9.07 3.55 2.24
C VAL A 151 -9.25 4.78 3.13
N VAL A 152 -8.29 4.98 4.02
CA VAL A 152 -8.24 6.12 4.94
C VAL A 152 -7.14 7.07 4.48
N PRO A 153 -7.43 8.37 4.32
CA PRO A 153 -6.39 9.35 4.00
C PRO A 153 -5.27 9.37 5.04
N PRO A 154 -4.03 9.71 4.66
CA PRO A 154 -2.99 10.03 5.62
C PRO A 154 -3.45 11.04 6.68
N GLU A 155 -2.90 10.98 7.90
CA GLU A 155 -3.23 11.80 9.07
C GLU A 155 -4.66 11.57 9.65
N GLN A 156 -5.50 10.74 9.01
CA GLN A 156 -6.79 10.34 9.56
C GLN A 156 -6.67 9.04 10.36
N PRO A 157 -7.55 8.78 11.34
CA PRO A 157 -7.47 7.57 12.16
C PRO A 157 -7.75 6.30 11.35
N LEU A 158 -6.88 5.29 11.48
CA LEU A 158 -7.16 3.92 11.08
C LEU A 158 -7.94 3.25 12.22
N SER A 159 -9.23 3.02 12.01
CA SER A 159 -10.06 2.36 13.02
C SER A 159 -10.19 0.86 12.74
N MET A 160 -10.01 0.07 13.80
CA MET A 160 -10.34 -1.34 13.82
C MET A 160 -11.80 -1.53 14.25
N PRO A 161 -12.53 -2.52 13.71
CA PRO A 161 -13.85 -2.86 14.19
C PRO A 161 -13.84 -3.25 15.68
N ALA A 162 -14.92 -2.99 16.41
CA ALA A 162 -15.02 -3.34 17.82
C ALA A 162 -14.88 -4.86 18.10
N PHE A 163 -15.14 -5.71 17.11
CA PHE A 163 -14.95 -7.17 17.22
C PHE A 163 -13.52 -7.62 16.91
N ALA A 164 -12.65 -6.73 16.39
CA ALA A 164 -11.28 -7.10 16.07
C ALA A 164 -10.47 -7.40 17.35
N GLU A 165 -9.54 -8.34 17.23
CA GLU A 165 -8.69 -8.75 18.34
C GLU A 165 -7.37 -7.98 18.36
N ASP A 166 -7.01 -7.41 17.21
CA ASP A 166 -5.83 -6.62 17.01
C ASP A 166 -6.04 -5.57 15.89
N GLY A 167 -5.16 -4.58 15.88
CA GLY A 167 -5.02 -3.60 14.82
C GLY A 167 -3.57 -3.20 14.74
N GLY A 168 -2.81 -3.88 13.87
CA GLY A 168 -1.38 -3.70 13.70
C GLY A 168 -1.04 -3.20 12.29
N GLU A 169 0.10 -2.54 12.20
CA GLU A 169 0.63 -2.05 10.93
C GLU A 169 1.32 -3.15 10.14
N GLU A 170 1.25 -3.00 8.83
CA GLU A 170 2.12 -3.67 7.86
C GLU A 170 2.74 -2.59 6.96
N PRO A 171 4.03 -2.21 7.22
CA PRO A 171 4.71 -1.20 6.42
C PRO A 171 5.10 -1.76 5.05
N GLU A 172 4.48 -1.24 4.01
CA GLU A 172 4.58 -1.77 2.65
C GLU A 172 4.82 -0.69 1.61
N VAL A 173 5.15 -1.14 0.40
CA VAL A 173 4.99 -0.37 -0.83
C VAL A 173 3.74 -0.88 -1.55
N ALA A 174 2.89 0.03 -1.99
CA ALA A 174 1.73 -0.26 -2.82
C ALA A 174 1.97 0.22 -4.25
N GLY A 175 1.66 -0.63 -5.23
CA GLY A 175 1.51 -0.25 -6.63
C GLY A 175 0.11 0.29 -6.88
N LEU A 176 0.02 1.40 -7.62
CA LEU A 176 -1.23 2.10 -7.93
C LEU A 176 -1.47 2.05 -9.43
N TYR A 177 -2.65 1.59 -9.84
CA TYR A 177 -2.96 1.29 -11.23
C TYR A 177 -4.33 1.83 -11.63
N VAL A 178 -4.47 2.12 -12.93
CA VAL A 178 -5.74 2.43 -13.59
C VAL A 178 -5.88 1.52 -14.81
N VAL A 179 -7.07 1.03 -15.09
CA VAL A 179 -7.35 0.23 -16.29
C VAL A 179 -7.86 1.13 -17.40
N GLY A 180 -7.20 1.12 -18.54
CA GLY A 180 -7.61 1.86 -19.73
C GLY A 180 -8.85 1.26 -20.41
N GLU A 181 -9.39 1.99 -21.37
CA GLU A 181 -10.60 1.60 -22.11
C GLU A 181 -10.45 0.29 -22.93
N ASP A 182 -9.23 -0.14 -23.19
CA ASP A 182 -8.88 -1.36 -23.93
C ASP A 182 -8.52 -2.54 -23.02
N ASP A 183 -8.97 -2.54 -21.77
CA ASP A 183 -8.67 -3.54 -20.74
C ASP A 183 -7.18 -3.59 -20.33
N THR A 184 -6.36 -2.62 -20.75
CA THR A 184 -4.93 -2.58 -20.41
C THR A 184 -4.73 -1.93 -19.02
N PRO A 185 -4.10 -2.60 -18.04
CA PRO A 185 -3.72 -1.96 -16.79
C PRO A 185 -2.48 -1.08 -16.97
N PHE A 186 -2.56 0.14 -16.47
CA PHE A 186 -1.47 1.10 -16.45
C PHE A 186 -1.04 1.36 -15.02
N ARG A 187 0.26 1.21 -14.73
CA ARG A 187 0.81 1.60 -13.45
C ARG A 187 1.02 3.10 -13.41
N VAL A 188 0.32 3.78 -12.50
CA VAL A 188 0.43 5.23 -12.27
C VAL A 188 1.66 5.56 -11.44
N GLY A 189 2.00 4.70 -10.49
CA GLY A 189 3.16 4.86 -9.62
C GLY A 189 3.09 4.00 -8.38
N PHE A 190 3.81 4.43 -7.34
CA PHE A 190 3.93 3.72 -6.06
C PHE A 190 3.72 4.66 -4.89
N ALA A 191 3.31 4.12 -3.75
CA ALA A 191 3.19 4.86 -2.50
C ALA A 191 3.63 4.02 -1.30
N LEU A 192 4.01 4.67 -0.20
CA LEU A 192 4.09 3.99 1.10
C LEU A 192 2.69 3.54 1.50
N GLY A 193 2.60 2.39 2.16
CA GLY A 193 1.34 1.83 2.60
C GLY A 193 1.38 1.30 4.02
N ASN A 194 0.24 1.35 4.67
CA ASN A 194 -0.09 0.60 5.87
C ASN A 194 -1.24 -0.35 5.53
N GLU A 195 -0.92 -1.61 5.29
CA GLU A 195 -1.87 -2.65 4.93
C GLU A 195 -2.72 -3.08 6.14
N PHE A 196 -2.59 -2.48 7.26
CA PHE A 196 -3.31 -2.60 8.54
C PHE A 196 -4.21 -3.84 8.68
N SER A 197 -3.86 -4.75 9.59
CA SER A 197 -4.43 -6.10 9.70
C SER A 197 -4.69 -6.52 11.15
N ASP A 198 -5.44 -7.62 11.32
CA ASP A 198 -5.66 -8.30 12.59
C ASP A 198 -4.76 -9.53 12.71
N HIS A 199 -3.53 -9.32 13.18
CA HIS A 199 -2.51 -10.37 13.28
C HIS A 199 -2.84 -11.44 14.33
N VAL A 200 -3.60 -11.09 15.38
CA VAL A 200 -4.05 -12.06 16.39
C VAL A 200 -5.03 -13.05 15.77
N PHE A 201 -5.97 -12.56 14.97
CA PHE A 201 -6.95 -13.39 14.30
C PHE A 201 -6.30 -14.29 13.23
N GLU A 202 -5.40 -13.72 12.41
CA GLU A 202 -4.65 -14.44 11.40
C GLU A 202 -3.84 -15.59 11.99
N ARG A 203 -3.13 -15.35 13.09
CA ARG A 203 -2.26 -16.37 13.72
C ARG A 203 -3.02 -17.59 14.28
N ARG A 204 -4.32 -17.50 14.47
CA ARG A 204 -5.12 -18.64 14.95
C ARG A 204 -5.16 -19.79 13.96
N ASN A 205 -5.31 -19.47 12.68
CA ASN A 205 -5.36 -20.43 11.59
C ASN A 205 -5.11 -19.70 10.26
N TYR A 206 -4.24 -20.23 9.44
CA TYR A 206 -3.92 -19.65 8.13
C TYR A 206 -5.17 -19.39 7.24
N LEU A 207 -6.20 -20.22 7.35
CA LEU A 207 -7.46 -20.01 6.63
C LEU A 207 -8.23 -18.74 7.04
N TYR A 208 -7.84 -18.11 8.15
CA TYR A 208 -8.37 -16.81 8.58
C TYR A 208 -7.62 -15.62 7.97
N LEU A 209 -6.60 -15.83 7.15
CA LEU A 209 -5.90 -14.76 6.45
C LEU A 209 -6.88 -13.79 5.78
N ALA A 210 -7.79 -14.30 4.93
CA ALA A 210 -8.74 -13.46 4.20
C ALA A 210 -9.61 -12.59 5.12
N HIS A 211 -10.03 -13.12 6.29
CA HIS A 211 -10.80 -12.38 7.27
C HIS A 211 -9.96 -11.32 8.01
N SER A 212 -8.70 -11.62 8.34
CA SER A 212 -7.80 -10.71 9.04
C SER A 212 -7.47 -9.47 8.20
N LYS A 213 -7.48 -9.63 6.87
CA LYS A 213 -7.18 -8.58 5.89
C LYS A 213 -8.38 -7.68 5.57
N LEU A 214 -9.62 -8.06 5.92
CA LEU A 214 -10.82 -7.22 5.76
C LEU A 214 -10.85 -6.10 6.82
N ARG A 215 -9.90 -5.19 6.71
CA ARG A 215 -9.68 -4.04 7.59
C ARG A 215 -9.45 -2.79 6.73
N ARG A 216 -9.53 -1.61 7.32
CA ARG A 216 -9.11 -0.37 6.68
C ARG A 216 -7.64 -0.44 6.29
N CYS A 217 -7.21 0.45 5.40
CA CYS A 217 -5.80 0.65 5.06
C CYS A 217 -5.55 2.13 4.77
N SER A 218 -4.27 2.50 4.69
CA SER A 218 -3.86 3.84 4.26
C SER A 218 -2.64 3.73 3.36
N PHE A 219 -2.49 4.67 2.43
CA PHE A 219 -1.31 4.79 1.58
C PHE A 219 -1.09 6.25 1.18
N GLY A 220 0.15 6.60 0.87
CA GLY A 220 0.57 7.96 0.57
C GLY A 220 1.59 8.47 1.61
N PRO A 221 1.67 9.78 1.87
CA PRO A 221 0.88 10.89 1.30
C PRO A 221 1.24 11.22 -0.15
N GLU A 222 2.38 10.80 -0.65
CA GLU A 222 2.93 11.13 -1.95
C GLU A 222 2.88 9.91 -2.88
N LEU A 223 2.59 10.16 -4.15
CA LEU A 223 2.71 9.20 -5.25
C LEU A 223 4.09 9.35 -5.88
N LEU A 224 4.90 8.32 -5.84
CA LEU A 224 6.14 8.24 -6.61
C LEU A 224 5.80 7.78 -8.04
N VAL A 225 5.93 8.68 -9.00
CA VAL A 225 5.78 8.40 -10.44
C VAL A 225 7.12 7.93 -11.01
N GLY A 226 7.06 7.02 -11.95
CA GLY A 226 8.24 6.43 -12.59
C GLY A 226 8.69 5.12 -11.93
N ASP A 227 9.98 4.83 -12.00
CA ASP A 227 10.54 3.57 -11.53
C ASP A 227 10.67 3.52 -10.00
N LEU A 228 10.35 2.34 -9.45
CA LEU A 228 10.60 2.07 -8.04
C LEU A 228 12.09 1.77 -7.81
N PRO A 229 12.76 2.40 -6.82
CA PRO A 229 14.11 1.99 -6.44
C PRO A 229 14.18 0.50 -6.11
N ALA A 230 15.20 -0.17 -6.64
CA ALA A 230 15.36 -1.61 -6.44
C ALA A 230 15.63 -1.98 -4.97
N ASP A 231 16.29 -1.09 -4.21
CA ASP A 231 16.57 -1.25 -2.78
C ASP A 231 15.97 -0.07 -2.01
N ILE A 232 14.99 -0.35 -1.17
CA ILE A 232 14.30 0.61 -0.32
C ILE A 232 14.54 0.23 1.13
N CYS A 233 15.12 1.16 1.87
CA CYS A 233 15.25 1.10 3.32
C CYS A 233 14.33 2.15 3.94
N GLY A 234 13.42 1.70 4.77
CA GLY A 234 12.47 2.55 5.48
C GLY A 234 12.45 2.28 6.98
N THR A 235 11.69 3.08 7.71
CA THR A 235 11.49 2.95 9.15
C THR A 235 10.01 2.89 9.46
N SER A 236 9.61 1.93 10.30
CA SER A 236 8.28 1.84 10.89
C SER A 236 8.38 2.17 12.37
N ARG A 237 7.50 3.07 12.85
CA ARG A 237 7.45 3.52 14.25
C ARG A 237 6.05 3.45 14.80
N ILE A 238 5.98 3.19 16.12
CA ILE A 238 4.78 3.45 16.91
C ILE A 238 5.08 4.64 17.82
N LEU A 239 4.26 5.69 17.72
CA LEU A 239 4.41 6.90 18.51
C LEU A 239 3.31 7.00 19.58
N ARG A 240 3.65 7.53 20.77
CA ARG A 240 2.73 7.88 21.84
C ARG A 240 3.01 9.30 22.31
N GLY A 241 2.08 10.21 22.08
CA GLY A 241 2.28 11.63 22.45
C GLY A 241 3.48 12.27 21.76
N GLY A 242 3.84 11.82 20.56
CA GLY A 242 4.99 12.28 19.81
C GLY A 242 6.31 11.55 20.13
N GLU A 243 6.35 10.71 21.18
CA GLU A 243 7.53 9.92 21.54
C GLU A 243 7.50 8.53 20.89
N THR A 244 8.62 8.07 20.36
CA THR A 244 8.79 6.73 19.80
C THR A 244 8.77 5.69 20.94
N VAL A 245 7.80 4.76 20.88
CA VAL A 245 7.70 3.65 21.82
C VAL A 245 8.16 2.32 21.21
N TRP A 246 8.21 2.24 19.91
CA TRP A 246 8.80 1.14 19.14
C TRP A 246 9.26 1.65 17.79
N GLU A 247 10.33 1.07 17.27
CA GLU A 247 10.90 1.39 15.95
C GLU A 247 11.59 0.17 15.36
N THR A 248 11.43 -0.02 14.07
CA THR A 248 12.22 -1.00 13.30
C THR A 248 12.52 -0.49 11.90
N GLU A 249 13.62 -0.96 11.32
CA GLU A 249 13.90 -0.80 9.89
C GLU A 249 13.11 -1.83 9.10
N PHE A 250 12.55 -1.44 7.98
CA PHE A 250 12.01 -2.37 6.99
C PHE A 250 12.70 -2.20 5.64
N ARG A 251 12.70 -3.27 4.86
CA ARG A 251 13.28 -3.28 3.52
C ARG A 251 12.24 -3.71 2.50
N SER A 252 12.22 -3.01 1.36
CA SER A 252 11.36 -3.30 0.23
C SER A 252 12.10 -3.01 -1.09
N GLY A 253 11.37 -3.06 -2.21
CA GLY A 253 11.96 -3.01 -3.54
C GLY A 253 12.47 -4.40 -3.99
N GLU A 254 12.59 -4.60 -5.28
CA GLU A 254 12.86 -5.94 -5.85
C GLU A 254 14.14 -6.60 -5.34
N ALA A 255 15.17 -5.83 -4.92
CA ALA A 255 16.38 -6.39 -4.32
C ALA A 255 16.10 -7.12 -2.99
N ASN A 256 15.05 -6.75 -2.28
CA ASN A 256 14.66 -7.29 -0.98
C ASN A 256 13.42 -8.20 -1.05
N MET A 257 12.92 -8.51 -2.23
CA MET A 257 11.74 -9.33 -2.44
C MET A 257 12.11 -10.70 -3.02
N SER A 258 11.27 -11.70 -2.79
CA SER A 258 11.34 -13.01 -3.43
C SER A 258 10.64 -13.06 -4.79
N HIS A 259 9.78 -12.08 -5.07
CA HIS A 259 9.07 -11.91 -6.33
C HIS A 259 9.52 -10.63 -7.04
N SER A 260 9.49 -10.62 -8.38
CA SER A 260 9.54 -9.37 -9.14
C SER A 260 8.18 -8.69 -9.15
N ILE A 261 8.15 -7.36 -9.25
CA ILE A 261 6.90 -6.60 -9.36
C ILE A 261 6.13 -7.05 -10.61
N ALA A 262 6.82 -7.26 -11.73
CA ALA A 262 6.19 -7.77 -12.95
C ALA A 262 5.48 -9.13 -12.74
N ASN A 263 6.05 -10.03 -11.93
CA ASN A 263 5.39 -11.30 -11.59
C ASN A 263 4.16 -11.09 -10.70
N LEU A 264 4.22 -10.20 -9.72
CA LEU A 264 3.06 -9.83 -8.89
C LEU A 264 1.94 -9.20 -9.72
N GLU A 265 2.29 -8.25 -10.59
CA GLU A 265 1.37 -7.60 -11.53
C GLU A 265 0.71 -8.63 -12.47
N HIS A 266 1.51 -9.54 -13.04
CA HIS A 266 0.98 -10.61 -13.89
C HIS A 266 -0.08 -11.43 -13.15
N HIS A 267 0.24 -11.89 -11.93
CA HIS A 267 -0.67 -12.73 -11.15
C HIS A 267 -1.92 -11.96 -10.68
N HIS A 268 -1.84 -10.66 -10.47
CA HIS A 268 -2.98 -9.82 -10.14
C HIS A 268 -3.87 -9.56 -11.37
N PHE A 269 -3.29 -9.17 -12.51
CA PHE A 269 -4.03 -8.76 -13.70
C PHE A 269 -4.34 -9.90 -14.69
N LYS A 270 -3.89 -11.14 -14.49
CA LYS A 270 -4.24 -12.27 -15.36
C LYS A 270 -5.75 -12.59 -15.37
N TYR A 271 -6.47 -12.16 -14.35
CA TYR A 271 -7.92 -12.34 -14.24
C TYR A 271 -8.67 -11.22 -14.97
N ALA A 272 -9.56 -11.58 -15.90
CA ALA A 272 -10.34 -10.60 -16.66
C ALA A 272 -11.15 -9.65 -15.77
N GLN A 273 -11.64 -10.16 -14.63
CA GLN A 273 -12.37 -9.33 -13.65
C GLN A 273 -11.56 -8.20 -13.02
N HIS A 274 -10.24 -8.25 -13.09
CA HIS A 274 -9.35 -7.21 -12.61
C HIS A 274 -8.91 -6.24 -13.73
N ARG A 275 -9.51 -6.35 -14.92
CA ARG A 275 -9.20 -5.52 -16.07
C ARG A 275 -10.44 -4.83 -16.63
N ARG A 276 -11.38 -4.42 -15.76
CA ARG A 276 -12.51 -3.62 -16.18
C ARG A 276 -12.06 -2.20 -16.48
N PRO A 277 -12.40 -1.64 -17.65
CA PRO A 277 -12.08 -0.27 -17.99
C PRO A 277 -12.51 0.72 -16.91
N GLY A 278 -11.64 1.65 -16.58
CA GLY A 278 -11.84 2.67 -15.57
C GLY A 278 -11.60 2.24 -14.12
N ASP A 279 -11.46 0.95 -13.82
CA ASP A 279 -11.18 0.51 -12.44
C ASP A 279 -9.79 0.99 -11.98
N VAL A 280 -9.73 1.36 -10.71
CA VAL A 280 -8.49 1.65 -9.97
C VAL A 280 -8.08 0.41 -9.18
N HIS A 281 -6.79 0.12 -9.11
CA HIS A 281 -6.26 -0.91 -8.22
C HIS A 281 -5.18 -0.34 -7.31
N VAL A 282 -5.28 -0.69 -6.04
CA VAL A 282 -4.24 -0.52 -5.02
C VAL A 282 -3.76 -1.91 -4.64
N HIS A 283 -2.50 -2.22 -4.95
CA HIS A 283 -1.94 -3.55 -4.72
C HIS A 283 -0.73 -3.45 -3.80
N PHE A 284 -0.89 -3.93 -2.57
CA PHE A 284 0.17 -4.00 -1.57
C PHE A 284 1.12 -5.15 -1.88
N PHE A 285 2.43 -4.93 -1.77
CA PHE A 285 3.43 -5.92 -2.20
C PHE A 285 3.94 -6.83 -1.08
N GLY A 286 3.50 -6.62 0.15
CA GLY A 286 3.91 -7.40 1.32
C GLY A 286 4.84 -6.63 2.25
N ALA A 287 4.89 -7.10 3.50
CA ALA A 287 5.72 -6.57 4.57
C ALA A 287 6.82 -7.55 4.98
N ALA A 288 7.92 -7.02 5.52
CA ALA A 288 9.02 -7.81 6.07
C ALA A 288 8.99 -7.87 7.61
N ASN A 289 8.67 -6.77 8.25
CA ASN A 289 8.76 -6.58 9.71
C ASN A 289 7.49 -5.91 10.25
N LEU A 290 7.00 -6.41 11.38
CA LEU A 290 5.78 -5.97 12.04
C LEU A 290 6.06 -5.77 13.52
N SER A 291 5.48 -4.74 14.16
CA SER A 291 5.56 -4.56 15.62
C SER A 291 4.95 -5.75 16.38
N PHE A 292 3.96 -6.40 15.78
CA PHE A 292 3.34 -7.60 16.32
C PHE A 292 4.35 -8.75 16.55
N THR A 293 5.34 -8.94 15.68
CA THR A 293 6.37 -9.99 15.84
C THR A 293 7.27 -9.74 17.04
N ASP A 294 7.44 -8.48 17.43
CA ASP A 294 8.19 -8.08 18.65
C ASP A 294 7.31 -8.05 19.90
N GLY A 295 6.08 -8.57 19.81
CA GLY A 295 5.15 -8.65 20.93
C GLY A 295 4.51 -7.30 21.31
N ILE A 296 4.62 -6.29 20.46
CA ILE A 296 3.99 -4.99 20.67
C ILE A 296 2.50 -5.10 20.38
N ARG A 297 1.69 -4.53 21.23
CA ARG A 297 0.26 -4.27 21.02
C ARG A 297 0.02 -2.79 20.97
N VAL A 298 -0.34 -2.31 19.79
CA VAL A 298 -0.67 -0.90 19.59
C VAL A 298 -2.01 -0.58 20.27
N ARG A 299 -2.10 0.60 20.88
CA ARG A 299 -3.27 1.04 21.65
C ARG A 299 -3.95 2.23 20.95
N PRO A 300 -5.27 2.38 21.10
CA PRO A 300 -5.97 3.54 20.56
C PRO A 300 -5.29 4.86 20.96
N GLY A 301 -5.15 5.76 19.97
CA GLY A 301 -4.44 7.03 20.10
C GLY A 301 -2.93 6.98 19.86
N GLN A 302 -2.31 5.81 19.78
CA GLN A 302 -0.95 5.68 19.28
C GLN A 302 -0.94 5.82 17.74
N VAL A 303 0.16 6.33 17.20
CA VAL A 303 0.30 6.66 15.78
C VAL A 303 1.26 5.68 15.12
N PHE A 304 0.84 5.07 14.05
CA PHE A 304 1.71 4.41 13.08
C PHE A 304 2.41 5.47 12.25
N GLU A 305 3.73 5.41 12.13
CA GLU A 305 4.52 6.24 11.25
C GLU A 305 5.40 5.34 10.39
N ILE A 306 5.20 5.41 9.08
CA ILE A 306 5.95 4.63 8.08
C ILE A 306 6.66 5.64 7.17
N SER A 307 7.98 5.53 7.05
CA SER A 307 8.78 6.46 6.26
C SER A 307 9.85 5.74 5.45
N ALA A 308 10.11 6.22 4.24
CA ALA A 308 11.26 5.85 3.44
C ALA A 308 11.66 7.04 2.54
N PRO A 309 12.96 7.33 2.40
CA PRO A 309 13.42 8.55 1.71
C PRO A 309 12.90 8.72 0.28
N ALA A 310 12.69 7.61 -0.44
CA ALA A 310 12.19 7.65 -1.82
C ALA A 310 10.77 8.22 -1.96
N PHE A 311 9.99 8.24 -0.88
CA PHE A 311 8.56 8.61 -0.89
C PHE A 311 8.28 9.97 -0.23
N GLY A 312 9.30 10.70 0.19
CA GLY A 312 9.12 12.02 0.78
C GLY A 312 8.58 11.97 2.22
N ARG A 313 7.41 12.54 2.47
CA ARG A 313 6.82 12.63 3.81
C ARG A 313 6.34 11.27 4.33
N PRO A 314 6.44 11.02 5.64
CA PRO A 314 5.97 9.77 6.25
C PRO A 314 4.45 9.63 6.14
N LEU A 315 3.99 8.40 6.00
CA LEU A 315 2.60 8.02 6.17
C LEU A 315 2.30 7.90 7.65
N ARG A 316 1.28 8.62 8.14
CA ARG A 316 0.88 8.62 9.55
C ARG A 316 -0.62 8.38 9.70
N ASN A 317 -0.98 7.50 10.64
CA ASN A 317 -2.37 7.29 11.03
C ASN A 317 -2.42 6.91 12.52
N ALA A 318 -3.34 7.51 13.26
CA ALA A 318 -3.59 7.10 14.64
C ALA A 318 -4.50 5.87 14.69
N LEU A 319 -4.21 4.91 15.57
CA LEU A 319 -5.14 3.80 15.81
C LEU A 319 -6.40 4.30 16.52
N ALA A 320 -7.56 3.91 16.01
CA ALA A 320 -8.86 4.10 16.63
C ALA A 320 -9.63 2.78 16.74
N VAL A 321 -10.76 2.78 17.41
CA VAL A 321 -11.68 1.63 17.51
C VAL A 321 -13.07 2.12 17.14
N ASP A 322 -13.71 1.43 16.20
CA ASP A 322 -15.09 1.71 15.83
C ASP A 322 -16.04 1.35 17.00
N PRO A 323 -17.16 2.06 17.18
CA PRO A 323 -18.15 1.68 18.15
C PRO A 323 -18.75 0.29 17.81
N PRO A 324 -19.19 -0.49 18.81
CA PRO A 324 -19.89 -1.75 18.57
C PRO A 324 -21.13 -1.53 17.68
N SER A 325 -21.33 -2.41 16.72
CA SER A 325 -22.51 -2.42 15.87
C SER A 325 -23.13 -3.81 15.84
N GLU A 326 -24.47 -3.87 15.84
CA GLU A 326 -25.19 -5.11 15.62
C GLU A 326 -25.55 -5.27 14.15
N THR A 327 -25.32 -6.47 13.64
CA THR A 327 -25.75 -6.83 12.27
C THR A 327 -26.99 -7.71 12.36
N VAL A 328 -28.10 -7.25 11.81
CA VAL A 328 -29.35 -8.00 11.72
C VAL A 328 -29.68 -8.27 10.27
N VAL A 329 -29.73 -9.53 9.88
CA VAL A 329 -30.24 -9.95 8.57
C VAL A 329 -31.75 -10.19 8.70
N ARG A 330 -32.53 -9.53 7.84
CA ARG A 330 -33.98 -9.73 7.76
C ARG A 330 -34.30 -10.46 6.46
N SER A 331 -35.22 -11.45 6.53
CA SER A 331 -35.80 -12.04 5.32
C SER A 331 -36.83 -11.10 4.73
N LEU A 332 -36.93 -11.10 3.40
CA LEU A 332 -37.97 -10.39 2.63
C LEU A 332 -39.26 -11.17 2.63
#